data_0b6a114332e36bb192379590ac349fdd
#
_entry.id   0b6a114332e36bb192379590ac349fdd
#
_cell.length_a   1.000
_cell.length_b   1.000
_cell.length_c   1.000
_cell.angle_alpha   90.00
_cell.angle_beta   90.00
_cell.angle_gamma   90.00
#
_symmetry.space_group_name_H-M   'P 1'
#
loop_
_entity.id
_entity.type
_entity.pdbx_description
1 polymer ?
#
loop_
_entity_poly.entity_id
_entity_poly.type
_entity_poly.pdbx_seq_one_letter_code
_entity_poly.pdbx_strand_id
1 'polypeptide(L)'
;MRKSRFSEEQIIGAIKRMDAGVSAADVGRELGVNQYTLYRWKRKYGGLEVSDARKLRQLEDENARLKRIVAEQTLDIDALKVALGKNS
;
A
#
# COMPACT_ATOMS: atom_id res chain seq x y z
N MET A 1 12.89 -3.42 5.43
CA MET A 1 12.16 -2.15 5.31
C MET A 1 11.09 -2.03 6.39
N ARG A 2 10.99 -0.88 6.98
CA ARG A 2 10.03 -0.67 8.07
C ARG A 2 8.65 -0.29 7.52
N LYS A 3 7.61 -0.94 8.03
CA LYS A 3 6.25 -0.56 7.71
C LYS A 3 5.86 0.68 8.48
N SER A 4 4.97 1.47 7.89
CA SER A 4 4.36 2.58 8.59
C SER A 4 3.53 2.04 9.76
N ARG A 5 3.45 2.82 10.85
CA ARG A 5 2.62 2.48 12.00
C ARG A 5 1.13 2.52 11.67
N PHE A 6 0.78 3.22 10.61
CA PHE A 6 -0.62 3.47 10.25
C PHE A 6 -0.94 2.86 8.92
N SER A 7 -2.11 2.25 8.84
CA SER A 7 -2.61 1.74 7.57
C SER A 7 -3.08 2.91 6.70
N GLU A 8 -3.20 2.65 5.41
CA GLU A 8 -3.72 3.67 4.51
C GLU A 8 -5.14 4.09 4.88
N GLU A 9 -5.95 3.15 5.39
CA GLU A 9 -7.28 3.47 5.88
C GLU A 9 -7.24 4.46 7.03
N GLN A 10 -6.33 4.26 7.97
CA GLN A 10 -6.16 5.16 9.10
C GLN A 10 -5.70 6.54 8.64
N ILE A 11 -4.78 6.57 7.68
CA ILE A 11 -4.27 7.83 7.14
C ILE A 11 -5.39 8.61 6.47
N ILE A 12 -6.17 7.95 5.62
CA ILE A 12 -7.26 8.61 4.92
C ILE A 12 -8.34 9.05 5.92
N GLY A 13 -8.60 8.25 6.95
CA GLY A 13 -9.51 8.63 8.02
C GLY A 13 -9.07 9.92 8.73
N ALA A 14 -7.76 10.05 8.99
CA ALA A 14 -7.21 11.25 9.61
C ALA A 14 -7.40 12.46 8.70
N ILE A 15 -7.15 12.31 7.40
CA ILE A 15 -7.35 13.38 6.43
C ILE A 15 -8.81 13.81 6.39
N LYS A 16 -9.72 12.85 6.40
CA LYS A 16 -11.16 13.15 6.40
C LYS A 16 -11.57 13.96 7.63
N ARG A 17 -11.00 13.65 8.78
CA ARG A 17 -11.28 14.41 10.00
C ARG A 17 -10.82 15.85 9.87
N MET A 18 -9.63 16.05 9.29
CA MET A 18 -9.13 17.41 9.05
C MET A 18 -10.03 18.14 8.05
N ASP A 19 -10.47 17.46 7.01
CA ASP A 19 -11.37 18.06 6.03
C ASP A 19 -12.72 18.43 6.66
N ALA A 20 -13.11 17.69 7.70
CA ALA A 20 -14.35 17.98 8.43
C ALA A 20 -14.19 19.07 9.49
N GLY A 21 -13.00 19.64 9.64
CA GLY A 21 -12.77 20.77 10.50
C GLY A 21 -11.95 20.51 11.76
N VAL A 22 -11.50 19.27 11.99
CA VAL A 22 -10.63 18.98 13.12
C VAL A 22 -9.21 19.48 12.78
N SER A 23 -8.60 20.22 13.71
CA SER A 23 -7.29 20.81 13.44
C SER A 23 -6.21 19.74 13.29
N ALA A 24 -5.18 20.04 12.48
CA ALA A 24 -4.04 19.15 12.33
C ALA A 24 -3.33 18.95 13.67
N ALA A 25 -3.33 19.96 14.53
CA ALA A 25 -2.72 19.83 15.85
C ALA A 25 -3.44 18.78 16.69
N ASP A 26 -4.78 18.77 16.66
CA ASP A 26 -5.57 17.82 17.42
C ASP A 26 -5.42 16.41 16.88
N VAL A 27 -5.51 16.24 15.57
CA VAL A 27 -5.33 14.92 14.94
C VAL A 27 -3.95 14.39 15.21
N GLY A 28 -2.94 15.24 15.09
CA GLY A 28 -1.56 14.85 15.35
C GLY A 28 -1.34 14.41 16.79
N ARG A 29 -1.96 15.13 17.73
CA ARG A 29 -1.85 14.76 19.14
C ARG A 29 -2.49 13.41 19.42
N GLU A 30 -3.64 13.13 18.84
CA GLU A 30 -4.33 11.86 19.04
C GLU A 30 -3.53 10.69 18.46
N LEU A 31 -2.92 10.89 17.31
CA LEU A 31 -2.20 9.83 16.61
C LEU A 31 -0.73 9.75 16.97
N GLY A 32 -0.21 10.76 17.67
CA GLY A 32 1.20 10.78 18.01
C GLY A 32 2.10 11.10 16.81
N VAL A 33 1.61 11.89 15.87
CA VAL A 33 2.40 12.32 14.72
C VAL A 33 2.42 13.85 14.66
N ASN A 34 3.44 14.41 14.02
CA ASN A 34 3.52 15.85 13.91
C ASN A 34 2.68 16.35 12.74
N GLN A 35 2.41 17.65 12.74
CA GLN A 35 1.57 18.26 11.72
C GLN A 35 2.16 18.13 10.32
N TYR A 36 3.48 18.16 10.22
CA TYR A 36 4.15 18.02 8.94
C TYR A 36 3.82 16.67 8.29
N THR A 37 3.80 15.61 9.08
CA THR A 37 3.43 14.29 8.60
C THR A 37 2.00 14.28 8.07
N LEU A 38 1.08 14.94 8.79
CA LEU A 38 -0.31 15.04 8.36
C LEU A 38 -0.45 15.77 7.04
N TYR A 39 0.29 16.84 6.84
CA TYR A 39 0.25 17.59 5.58
C TYR A 39 0.84 16.75 4.43
N ARG A 40 1.87 15.96 4.70
CA ARG A 40 2.40 15.04 3.71
C ARG A 40 1.37 13.98 3.32
N TRP A 41 0.66 13.45 4.30
CA TRP A 41 -0.41 12.48 4.06
C TRP A 41 -1.50 13.09 3.17
N LYS A 42 -1.85 14.33 3.47
CA LYS A 42 -2.89 15.00 2.70
C LYS A 42 -2.48 15.18 1.25
N ARG A 43 -1.23 15.50 1.00
CA ARG A 43 -0.73 15.62 -0.37
C ARG A 43 -0.75 14.29 -1.12
N LYS A 44 -0.43 13.20 -0.42
CA LYS A 44 -0.33 11.89 -1.04
C LYS A 44 -1.69 11.21 -1.23
N TYR A 45 -2.55 11.34 -0.24
CA TYR A 45 -3.81 10.60 -0.21
C TYR A 45 -5.05 11.46 -0.25
N GLY A 46 -4.92 12.77 -0.33
CA GLY A 46 -6.08 13.65 -0.35
C GLY A 46 -6.97 13.35 -1.53
N GLY A 47 -8.26 13.39 -1.32
CA GLY A 47 -9.24 13.08 -2.36
C GLY A 47 -9.64 11.61 -2.43
N LEU A 48 -8.96 10.74 -1.70
CA LEU A 48 -9.30 9.32 -1.67
C LEU A 48 -10.30 9.03 -0.55
N GLU A 49 -11.09 7.99 -0.76
CA GLU A 49 -11.98 7.44 0.26
C GLU A 49 -11.33 6.25 0.92
N VAL A 50 -11.85 5.86 2.10
CA VAL A 50 -11.33 4.67 2.79
C VAL A 50 -11.48 3.43 1.93
N SER A 51 -12.57 3.34 1.17
CA SER A 51 -12.78 2.22 0.24
C SER A 51 -11.70 2.15 -0.84
N ASP A 52 -11.18 3.31 -1.27
CA ASP A 52 -10.11 3.36 -2.25
C ASP A 52 -8.82 2.77 -1.66
N ALA A 53 -8.54 3.06 -0.39
CA ALA A 53 -7.37 2.50 0.28
C ALA A 53 -7.46 0.98 0.37
N ARG A 54 -8.66 0.46 0.68
CA ARG A 54 -8.87 -0.99 0.72
C ARG A 54 -8.65 -1.62 -0.65
N LYS A 55 -9.18 -0.98 -1.68
CA LYS A 55 -9.02 -1.45 -3.05
C LYS A 55 -7.55 -1.47 -3.44
N LEU A 56 -6.83 -0.41 -3.11
CA LEU A 56 -5.40 -0.33 -3.40
C LEU A 56 -4.65 -1.47 -2.72
N ARG A 57 -4.93 -1.71 -1.45
CA ARG A 57 -4.28 -2.79 -0.71
C ARG A 57 -4.57 -4.14 -1.35
N GLN A 58 -5.82 -4.39 -1.72
CA GLN A 58 -6.19 -5.64 -2.38
C GLN A 58 -5.44 -5.82 -3.68
N LEU A 59 -5.31 -4.76 -4.47
CA LEU A 59 -4.60 -4.82 -5.74
C LEU A 59 -3.09 -5.03 -5.52
N GLU A 60 -2.52 -4.42 -4.50
CA GLU A 60 -1.11 -4.62 -4.19
C GLU A 60 -0.84 -6.06 -3.76
N ASP A 61 -1.71 -6.62 -2.91
CA ASP A 61 -1.58 -8.00 -2.46
C ASP A 61 -1.73 -8.97 -3.63
N GLU A 62 -2.72 -8.74 -4.48
CA GLU A 62 -2.94 -9.57 -5.64
C GLU A 62 -1.77 -9.48 -6.61
N ASN A 63 -1.25 -8.28 -6.80
CA ASN A 63 -0.11 -8.06 -7.69
C ASN A 63 1.12 -8.81 -7.19
N ALA A 64 1.39 -8.76 -5.88
CA ALA A 64 2.50 -9.48 -5.29
C ALA A 64 2.33 -11.00 -5.47
N ARG A 65 1.12 -11.50 -5.27
CA ARG A 65 0.83 -12.92 -5.44
C ARG A 65 1.03 -13.36 -6.88
N LEU A 66 0.53 -12.57 -7.83
CA LEU A 66 0.67 -12.89 -9.24
C LEU A 66 2.13 -12.87 -9.68
N LYS A 67 2.92 -11.93 -9.18
CA LYS A 67 4.35 -11.87 -9.47
C LYS A 67 5.04 -13.15 -9.00
N ARG A 68 4.68 -13.63 -7.82
CA ARG A 68 5.26 -14.87 -7.29
C ARG A 68 4.89 -16.06 -8.15
N ILE A 69 3.62 -16.16 -8.56
CA ILE A 69 3.15 -17.24 -9.41
C ILE A 69 3.90 -17.23 -10.75
N VAL A 70 4.05 -16.06 -11.35
CA VAL A 70 4.78 -15.94 -12.63
C VAL A 70 6.22 -16.38 -12.46
N ALA A 71 6.87 -15.98 -11.37
CA ALA A 71 8.26 -16.38 -11.11
C ALA A 71 8.38 -17.90 -10.96
N GLU A 72 7.46 -18.52 -10.21
CA GLU A 72 7.47 -19.97 -10.01
C GLU A 72 7.25 -20.72 -11.33
N GLN A 73 6.29 -20.26 -12.13
CA GLN A 73 6.02 -20.89 -13.41
C GLN A 73 7.18 -20.73 -14.37
N THR A 74 7.85 -19.59 -14.34
CA THR A 74 9.04 -19.35 -15.19
C THR A 74 10.14 -20.35 -14.83
N LEU A 75 10.37 -20.56 -13.54
CA LEU A 75 11.37 -21.53 -13.09
C LEU A 75 10.99 -22.95 -13.50
N ASP A 76 9.70 -23.30 -13.40
CA ASP A 76 9.23 -24.61 -13.79
C ASP A 76 9.42 -24.85 -15.29
N ILE A 77 9.12 -23.84 -16.10
CA ILE A 77 9.29 -23.93 -17.55
C ILE A 77 10.78 -24.11 -17.88
N ASP A 78 11.64 -23.33 -17.23
CA ASP A 78 13.08 -23.46 -17.47
C ASP A 78 13.58 -24.84 -17.08
N ALA A 79 13.12 -25.38 -15.95
CA ALA A 79 13.51 -26.71 -15.51
C ALA A 79 13.06 -27.78 -16.50
N LEU A 80 11.84 -27.65 -17.03
CA LEU A 80 11.33 -28.58 -18.02
C LEU A 80 12.11 -28.51 -19.32
N LYS A 81 12.49 -27.29 -19.73
CA LYS A 81 13.28 -27.13 -20.94
C LYS A 81 14.66 -27.81 -20.80
N VAL A 82 15.28 -27.68 -19.65
CA VAL A 82 16.55 -28.33 -19.39
C VAL A 82 16.38 -29.86 -19.42
N ALA A 83 15.34 -30.35 -18.76
CA ALA A 83 15.08 -31.80 -18.72
C ALA A 83 14.80 -32.38 -20.10
N LEU A 84 14.20 -31.59 -20.98
CA LEU A 84 13.89 -32.02 -22.34
C LEU A 84 15.02 -31.72 -23.33
N GLY A 85 16.10 -31.07 -22.86
CA GLY A 85 17.23 -30.73 -23.73
C GLY A 85 16.93 -29.59 -24.70
N LYS A 86 15.99 -28.71 -24.34
CA LYS A 86 15.56 -27.60 -25.20
C LYS A 86 15.85 -26.25 -24.58
N ASN A 87 17.00 -26.10 -24.02
CA ASN A 87 17.36 -24.87 -23.31
C ASN A 87 18.21 -23.92 -24.12
N SER A 88 18.15 -24.00 -25.39
CA SER A 88 18.91 -23.11 -26.27
C SER A 88 18.37 -21.70 -26.30
#